data_1d367307ae89c6cb363cd0fb5fbe946e
#
_entry.id   1d367307ae89c6cb363cd0fb5fbe946e
#
_cell.length_a   1.000
_cell.length_b   1.000
_cell.length_c   1.000
_cell.angle_alpha   90.00
_cell.angle_beta   90.00
_cell.angle_gamma   90.00
#
_symmetry.space_group_name_H-M   'P 1'
#
loop_
_entity.id
_entity.type
_entity.pdbx_description
1 polymer ?
#
loop_
_entity_poly.entity_id
_entity_poly.type
_entity_poly.pdbx_seq_one_letter_code
_entity_poly.pdbx_strand_id
1 'polypeptide(L)'
;PVSELKTLRQFGSRLQGHPHRDYLPMLETSSGPLGSGLSQTIGMAMADRIDSGKSSGRQFYCLMSDGELQEGNSWEAMMLAGKEKIQNLTAIIDRNSIQIDGFTEDIMPLNPLVDKWRAFNWHVQEIDGHDFREIDRAINEAQAVYDRPSVIIAHTIPSKGIPAFERKCEWHGRVPSTAEEINVAMRAVGGKS
;
A
#
# COMPACT_ATOMS: atom_id res chain seq x y z
N PRO A 1 2.58 -19.47 14.59
CA PRO A 1 2.26 -20.77 14.00
C PRO A 1 1.18 -20.64 12.92
N VAL A 2 1.28 -21.43 11.83
CA VAL A 2 0.29 -21.40 10.74
C VAL A 2 -1.14 -21.72 11.24
N SER A 3 -1.25 -22.56 12.27
CA SER A 3 -2.54 -22.89 12.89
C SER A 3 -3.27 -21.66 13.45
N GLU A 4 -2.54 -20.61 13.83
CA GLU A 4 -3.10 -19.40 14.37
C GLU A 4 -3.87 -18.55 13.32
N LEU A 5 -3.55 -18.71 12.04
CA LEU A 5 -4.26 -18.03 10.95
C LEU A 5 -5.77 -18.32 10.97
N LYS A 6 -6.18 -19.47 11.51
CA LYS A 6 -7.60 -19.83 11.67
C LYS A 6 -8.35 -18.95 12.68
N THR A 7 -7.62 -18.20 13.50
CA THR A 7 -8.21 -17.31 14.52
C THR A 7 -8.36 -15.86 14.05
N LEU A 8 -8.02 -15.56 12.78
CA LEU A 8 -8.12 -14.22 12.21
C LEU A 8 -9.52 -13.62 12.43
N ARG A 9 -9.58 -12.42 13.00
CA ARG A 9 -10.82 -11.68 13.33
C ARG A 9 -11.75 -12.36 14.34
N GLN A 10 -11.30 -13.40 15.04
CA GLN A 10 -12.09 -13.99 16.12
C GLN A 10 -11.88 -13.21 17.42
N PHE A 11 -12.90 -13.18 18.27
CA PHE A 11 -12.80 -12.51 19.57
C PHE A 11 -11.67 -13.11 20.40
N GLY A 12 -10.85 -12.25 21.01
CA GLY A 12 -9.69 -12.65 21.80
C GLY A 12 -8.44 -13.06 20.98
N SER A 13 -8.52 -13.10 19.63
CA SER A 13 -7.35 -13.37 18.80
C SER A 13 -6.44 -12.14 18.72
N ARG A 14 -5.12 -12.38 18.70
CA ARG A 14 -4.15 -11.33 18.40
C ARG A 14 -4.10 -10.98 16.89
N LEU A 15 -4.66 -11.83 16.02
CA LEU A 15 -4.81 -11.58 14.60
C LEU A 15 -6.08 -10.76 14.35
N GLN A 16 -5.95 -9.46 14.50
CA GLN A 16 -7.04 -8.49 14.34
C GLN A 16 -7.37 -8.24 12.86
N GLY A 17 -8.50 -7.61 12.57
CA GLY A 17 -8.88 -7.21 11.21
C GLY A 17 -7.91 -6.23 10.58
N HIS A 18 -7.34 -5.34 11.40
CA HIS A 18 -6.18 -4.51 11.08
C HIS A 18 -5.05 -4.88 12.03
N PRO A 19 -3.82 -5.10 11.54
CA PRO A 19 -2.70 -5.48 12.39
C PRO A 19 -2.43 -4.44 13.47
N HIS A 20 -2.21 -4.89 14.69
CA HIS A 20 -1.94 -4.01 15.83
C HIS A 20 -0.64 -4.39 16.52
N ARG A 21 0.26 -3.43 16.69
CA ARG A 21 1.61 -3.64 17.21
C ARG A 21 1.65 -4.22 18.62
N ASP A 22 0.72 -3.85 19.49
CA ASP A 22 0.68 -4.35 20.86
C ASP A 22 0.38 -5.86 20.92
N TYR A 23 -0.33 -6.39 19.93
CA TYR A 23 -0.63 -7.82 19.81
C TYR A 23 0.37 -8.58 18.94
N LEU A 24 1.02 -7.87 18.01
CA LEU A 24 2.03 -8.41 17.09
C LEU A 24 3.28 -7.52 17.13
N PRO A 25 4.19 -7.72 18.11
CA PRO A 25 5.35 -6.83 18.34
C PRO A 25 6.36 -6.80 17.17
N MET A 26 6.24 -7.70 16.19
CA MET A 26 7.06 -7.71 14.98
C MET A 26 6.67 -6.62 13.96
N LEU A 27 5.54 -5.95 14.16
CA LEU A 27 5.09 -4.87 13.28
C LEU A 27 5.78 -3.55 13.65
N GLU A 28 6.18 -2.80 12.65
CA GLU A 28 6.74 -1.45 12.83
C GLU A 28 5.70 -0.49 13.38
N THR A 29 4.43 -0.63 12.95
CA THR A 29 3.32 0.22 13.37
C THR A 29 2.00 -0.54 13.35
N SER A 30 0.95 0.03 13.95
CA SER A 30 -0.42 -0.41 13.78
C SER A 30 -1.00 0.22 12.52
N SER A 31 -1.79 -0.54 11.75
CA SER A 31 -2.45 -0.06 10.54
C SER A 31 -3.98 -0.05 10.69
N GLY A 32 -4.70 0.45 9.69
CA GLY A 32 -6.16 0.52 9.65
C GLY A 32 -6.68 1.92 9.33
N PRO A 33 -6.32 2.97 10.09
CA PRO A 33 -6.72 4.33 9.75
C PRO A 33 -6.10 4.77 8.43
N LEU A 34 -6.94 4.96 7.40
CA LEU A 34 -6.51 5.38 6.07
C LEU A 34 -5.74 6.71 6.11
N GLY A 35 -4.70 6.83 5.30
CA GLY A 35 -3.86 8.02 5.16
C GLY A 35 -2.83 8.21 6.28
N SER A 36 -2.90 7.46 7.38
CA SER A 36 -1.97 7.63 8.51
C SER A 36 -0.58 6.99 8.27
N GLY A 37 -0.50 5.97 7.43
CA GLY A 37 0.72 5.20 7.19
C GLY A 37 1.87 6.06 6.66
N LEU A 38 1.60 6.93 5.69
CA LEU A 38 2.61 7.81 5.10
C LEU A 38 3.17 8.79 6.13
N SER A 39 2.32 9.41 6.94
CA SER A 39 2.74 10.34 8.01
C SER A 39 3.63 9.64 9.05
N GLN A 40 3.29 8.42 9.44
CA GLN A 40 4.09 7.62 10.37
C GLN A 40 5.46 7.27 9.77
N THR A 41 5.49 6.85 8.50
CA THR A 41 6.74 6.51 7.80
C THR A 41 7.65 7.73 7.64
N ILE A 42 7.07 8.91 7.35
CA ILE A 42 7.80 10.18 7.33
C ILE A 42 8.43 10.47 8.70
N GLY A 43 7.65 10.30 9.78
CA GLY A 43 8.16 10.50 11.15
C GLY A 43 9.34 9.57 11.47
N MET A 44 9.28 8.31 11.07
CA MET A 44 10.38 7.35 11.24
C MET A 44 11.62 7.76 10.43
N ALA A 45 11.46 8.18 9.18
CA ALA A 45 12.57 8.63 8.33
C ALA A 45 13.21 9.93 8.86
N MET A 46 12.40 10.84 9.38
CA MET A 46 12.89 12.07 10.02
C MET A 46 13.65 11.78 11.33
N ALA A 47 13.13 10.86 12.16
CA ALA A 47 13.81 10.44 13.38
C ALA A 47 15.18 9.82 13.07
N ASP A 48 15.24 8.91 12.08
CA ASP A 48 16.51 8.32 11.63
C ASP A 48 17.52 9.41 11.19
N ARG A 49 17.07 10.42 10.46
CA ARG A 49 17.92 11.55 10.03
C ARG A 49 18.43 12.38 11.23
N ILE A 50 17.59 12.60 12.24
CA ILE A 50 17.96 13.32 13.46
C ILE A 50 18.98 12.52 14.27
N ASP A 51 18.70 11.25 14.52
CA ASP A 51 19.52 10.36 15.35
C ASP A 51 20.91 10.11 14.74
N SER A 52 20.97 9.95 13.41
CA SER A 52 22.24 9.69 12.71
C SER A 52 23.00 10.93 12.28
N GLY A 53 22.41 12.13 12.41
CA GLY A 53 22.96 13.40 11.91
C GLY A 53 23.03 13.50 10.37
N LYS A 54 22.68 12.44 9.67
CA LYS A 54 22.60 12.30 8.21
C LYS A 54 21.81 11.04 7.89
N SER A 55 21.71 10.63 6.63
CA SER A 55 21.13 9.33 6.30
C SER A 55 21.95 8.19 6.89
N SER A 56 21.31 7.28 7.64
CA SER A 56 21.92 6.06 8.18
C SER A 56 22.13 4.96 7.12
N GLY A 57 21.64 5.18 5.89
CA GLY A 57 21.53 4.17 4.85
C GLY A 57 20.24 3.32 4.93
N ARG A 58 19.42 3.55 5.96
CA ARG A 58 18.09 2.87 6.05
C ARG A 58 17.14 3.43 5.01
N GLN A 59 16.34 2.54 4.42
CA GLN A 59 15.25 2.88 3.52
C GLN A 59 13.91 2.68 4.21
N PHE A 60 12.98 3.58 3.97
CA PHE A 60 11.63 3.56 4.51
C PHE A 60 10.62 3.39 3.39
N TYR A 61 9.72 2.43 3.56
CA TYR A 61 8.69 2.11 2.57
C TYR A 61 7.31 2.26 3.18
N CYS A 62 6.39 2.87 2.43
CA CYS A 62 4.99 2.97 2.79
C CYS A 62 4.14 2.39 1.66
N LEU A 63 3.49 1.25 1.90
CA LEU A 63 2.51 0.70 0.97
C LEU A 63 1.14 1.32 1.27
N MET A 64 0.54 1.91 0.25
CA MET A 64 -0.74 2.62 0.32
C MET A 64 -1.69 2.10 -0.76
N SER A 65 -2.99 2.24 -0.54
CA SER A 65 -3.98 2.04 -1.60
C SER A 65 -4.33 3.35 -2.30
N ASP A 66 -4.85 3.27 -3.50
CA ASP A 66 -5.34 4.46 -4.20
C ASP A 66 -6.60 5.03 -3.55
N GLY A 67 -7.50 4.20 -3.02
CA GLY A 67 -8.64 4.67 -2.21
C GLY A 67 -8.21 5.44 -0.96
N GLU A 68 -7.08 5.07 -0.35
CA GLU A 68 -6.47 5.81 0.77
C GLU A 68 -6.03 7.23 0.38
N LEU A 69 -5.69 7.47 -0.89
CA LEU A 69 -5.34 8.79 -1.38
C LEU A 69 -6.53 9.75 -1.45
N GLN A 70 -7.75 9.30 -1.19
CA GLN A 70 -8.92 10.16 -1.02
C GLN A 70 -8.96 10.83 0.36
N GLU A 71 -8.09 10.41 1.29
CA GLU A 71 -7.93 11.01 2.61
C GLU A 71 -7.01 12.25 2.56
N GLY A 72 -7.44 13.36 3.17
CA GLY A 72 -6.71 14.63 3.15
C GLY A 72 -5.32 14.57 3.78
N ASN A 73 -5.15 13.80 4.86
CA ASN A 73 -3.87 13.64 5.55
C ASN A 73 -2.78 12.99 4.67
N SER A 74 -3.15 12.19 3.66
CA SER A 74 -2.19 11.69 2.66
C SER A 74 -1.52 12.84 1.91
N TRP A 75 -2.29 13.84 1.49
CA TRP A 75 -1.78 15.02 0.76
C TRP A 75 -0.94 15.93 1.65
N GLU A 76 -1.33 16.11 2.91
CA GLU A 76 -0.52 16.85 3.90
C GLU A 76 0.85 16.17 4.11
N ALA A 77 0.85 14.84 4.23
CA ALA A 77 2.08 14.04 4.34
C ALA A 77 2.96 14.15 3.09
N MET A 78 2.38 14.05 1.90
CA MET A 78 3.11 14.23 0.63
C MET A 78 3.82 15.60 0.57
N MET A 79 3.11 16.66 0.94
CA MET A 79 3.64 18.02 0.95
C MET A 79 4.83 18.14 1.92
N LEU A 80 4.72 17.58 3.12
CA LEU A 80 5.79 17.58 4.11
C LEU A 80 7.02 16.83 3.61
N ALA A 81 6.85 15.61 3.08
CA ALA A 81 7.97 14.80 2.60
C ALA A 81 8.73 15.48 1.47
N GLY A 82 8.01 16.07 0.52
CA GLY A 82 8.62 16.83 -0.58
C GLY A 82 9.35 18.09 -0.13
N LYS A 83 8.77 18.84 0.82
CA LYS A 83 9.40 20.00 1.44
C LYS A 83 10.69 19.62 2.18
N GLU A 84 10.66 18.56 2.96
CA GLU A 84 11.80 18.09 3.76
C GLU A 84 12.81 17.25 2.95
N LYS A 85 12.51 16.98 1.67
CA LYS A 85 13.36 16.19 0.76
C LYS A 85 13.80 14.87 1.39
N ILE A 86 12.83 14.08 1.84
CA ILE A 86 13.09 12.81 2.53
C ILE A 86 13.50 11.76 1.50
N GLN A 87 14.77 11.74 1.15
CA GLN A 87 15.35 10.97 0.04
C GLN A 87 15.31 9.45 0.24
N ASN A 88 15.26 8.98 1.49
CA ASN A 88 15.24 7.57 1.83
C ASN A 88 13.82 7.03 2.07
N LEU A 89 12.81 7.74 1.55
CA LEU A 89 11.39 7.38 1.63
C LEU A 89 10.87 6.99 0.24
N THR A 90 10.27 5.82 0.15
CA THR A 90 9.55 5.36 -1.05
C THR A 90 8.11 5.02 -0.68
N ALA A 91 7.14 5.74 -1.24
CA ALA A 91 5.74 5.35 -1.21
C ALA A 91 5.45 4.39 -2.38
N ILE A 92 4.64 3.37 -2.15
CA ILE A 92 4.18 2.43 -3.18
C ILE A 92 2.66 2.45 -3.16
N ILE A 93 2.06 2.83 -4.28
CA ILE A 93 0.60 2.92 -4.41
C ILE A 93 0.07 1.70 -5.14
N ASP A 94 -0.73 0.88 -4.46
CA ASP A 94 -1.54 -0.14 -5.13
C ASP A 94 -2.68 0.55 -5.88
N ARG A 95 -2.42 0.88 -7.17
CA ARG A 95 -3.39 1.55 -8.05
C ARG A 95 -4.30 0.52 -8.69
N ASN A 96 -5.20 -0.04 -7.89
CA ASN A 96 -6.17 -1.04 -8.32
C ASN A 96 -7.50 -0.44 -8.82
N SER A 97 -7.68 0.88 -8.67
CA SER A 97 -8.82 1.67 -9.16
C SER A 97 -10.15 1.37 -8.49
N ILE A 98 -10.17 0.64 -7.36
CA ILE A 98 -11.40 0.38 -6.60
C ILE A 98 -11.24 0.76 -5.13
N GLN A 99 -12.35 1.08 -4.51
CA GLN A 99 -12.50 1.24 -3.06
C GLN A 99 -13.85 0.61 -2.63
N ILE A 100 -14.20 0.64 -1.35
CA ILE A 100 -15.38 -0.08 -0.80
C ILE A 100 -16.67 0.30 -1.52
N ASP A 101 -16.85 1.58 -1.89
CA ASP A 101 -18.11 2.09 -2.45
C ASP A 101 -18.15 2.07 -3.98
N GLY A 102 -17.02 1.76 -4.66
CA GLY A 102 -17.00 1.73 -6.12
C GLY A 102 -15.61 1.96 -6.73
N PHE A 103 -15.60 2.43 -7.98
CA PHE A 103 -14.35 2.83 -8.63
C PHE A 103 -13.86 4.16 -8.06
N THR A 104 -12.55 4.28 -7.82
CA THR A 104 -11.97 5.48 -7.22
C THR A 104 -12.25 6.73 -8.04
N GLU A 105 -12.25 6.64 -9.37
CA GLU A 105 -12.51 7.79 -10.25
C GLU A 105 -13.98 8.22 -10.27
N ASP A 106 -14.91 7.32 -9.92
CA ASP A 106 -16.33 7.66 -9.83
C ASP A 106 -16.69 8.26 -8.47
N ILE A 107 -16.02 7.79 -7.40
CA ILE A 107 -16.30 8.24 -6.03
C ILE A 107 -15.62 9.57 -5.73
N MET A 108 -14.29 9.64 -5.90
CA MET A 108 -13.48 10.85 -5.71
C MET A 108 -12.26 10.80 -6.63
N PRO A 109 -12.29 11.47 -7.79
CA PRO A 109 -11.25 11.33 -8.81
C PRO A 109 -9.85 11.67 -8.33
N LEU A 110 -8.91 10.78 -8.57
CA LEU A 110 -7.51 10.95 -8.22
C LEU A 110 -6.67 11.51 -9.37
N ASN A 111 -7.11 11.31 -10.61
CA ASN A 111 -6.37 11.81 -11.77
C ASN A 111 -6.36 13.36 -11.86
N PRO A 112 -5.31 13.97 -12.42
CA PRO A 112 -4.03 13.36 -12.87
C PRO A 112 -3.09 13.05 -11.71
N LEU A 113 -3.01 11.77 -11.29
CA LEU A 113 -2.32 11.36 -10.07
C LEU A 113 -0.80 11.63 -10.14
N VAL A 114 -0.16 11.27 -11.26
CA VAL A 114 1.28 11.48 -11.48
C VAL A 114 1.67 12.96 -11.32
N ASP A 115 0.89 13.86 -11.90
CA ASP A 115 1.20 15.28 -11.86
C ASP A 115 1.02 15.87 -10.46
N LYS A 116 0.05 15.36 -9.70
CA LYS A 116 -0.14 15.76 -8.29
C LYS A 116 1.09 15.39 -7.45
N TRP A 117 1.62 14.18 -7.58
CA TRP A 117 2.83 13.77 -6.88
C TRP A 117 4.06 14.58 -7.31
N ARG A 118 4.22 14.83 -8.62
CA ARG A 118 5.30 15.67 -9.14
C ARG A 118 5.23 17.09 -8.61
N ALA A 119 4.02 17.67 -8.50
CA ALA A 119 3.82 19.00 -7.96
C ALA A 119 4.28 19.13 -6.51
N PHE A 120 4.26 18.06 -5.73
CA PHE A 120 4.83 18.00 -4.39
C PHE A 120 6.32 17.64 -4.35
N ASN A 121 7.02 17.70 -5.48
CA ASN A 121 8.46 17.45 -5.59
C ASN A 121 8.87 15.99 -5.29
N TRP A 122 8.04 15.01 -5.66
CA TRP A 122 8.37 13.60 -5.61
C TRP A 122 8.95 13.11 -6.94
N HIS A 123 9.88 12.15 -6.87
CA HIS A 123 10.25 11.33 -8.02
C HIS A 123 9.14 10.29 -8.24
N VAL A 124 8.57 10.25 -9.45
CA VAL A 124 7.38 9.45 -9.74
C VAL A 124 7.68 8.42 -10.81
N GLN A 125 7.35 7.18 -10.53
CA GLN A 125 7.39 6.07 -11.46
C GLN A 125 5.99 5.44 -11.59
N GLU A 126 5.62 5.01 -12.78
CA GLU A 126 4.46 4.16 -13.03
C GLU A 126 4.93 2.81 -13.55
N ILE A 127 4.33 1.72 -13.03
CA ILE A 127 4.72 0.35 -13.39
C ILE A 127 3.49 -0.56 -13.52
N ASP A 128 3.65 -1.68 -14.22
CA ASP A 128 2.77 -2.83 -14.05
C ASP A 128 3.06 -3.49 -12.70
N GLY A 129 2.13 -3.38 -11.75
CA GLY A 129 2.24 -3.95 -10.40
C GLY A 129 2.17 -5.48 -10.37
N HIS A 130 2.00 -6.15 -11.51
CA HIS A 130 2.06 -7.61 -11.65
C HIS A 130 3.33 -8.10 -12.37
N ASP A 131 4.21 -7.21 -12.86
CA ASP A 131 5.53 -7.60 -13.39
C ASP A 131 6.62 -7.42 -12.33
N PHE A 132 7.13 -8.53 -11.80
CA PHE A 132 8.19 -8.52 -10.79
C PHE A 132 9.47 -7.84 -11.23
N ARG A 133 9.77 -7.80 -12.53
CA ARG A 133 10.96 -7.12 -13.07
C ARG A 133 10.77 -5.61 -13.02
N GLU A 134 9.56 -5.13 -13.31
CA GLU A 134 9.25 -3.70 -13.18
C GLU A 134 9.27 -3.26 -11.72
N ILE A 135 8.75 -4.07 -10.81
CA ILE A 135 8.78 -3.80 -9.37
C ILE A 135 10.23 -3.71 -8.87
N ASP A 136 11.07 -4.70 -9.19
CA ASP A 136 12.49 -4.71 -8.79
C ASP A 136 13.23 -3.50 -9.35
N ARG A 137 13.07 -3.21 -10.66
CA ARG A 137 13.65 -2.05 -11.30
C ARG A 137 13.23 -0.74 -10.60
N ALA A 138 11.95 -0.58 -10.34
CA ALA A 138 11.42 0.66 -9.75
C ALA A 138 11.91 0.88 -8.31
N ILE A 139 12.04 -0.18 -7.51
CA ILE A 139 12.60 -0.10 -6.16
C ILE A 139 14.08 0.30 -6.23
N ASN A 140 14.88 -0.32 -7.10
CA ASN A 140 16.29 0.01 -7.26
C ASN A 140 16.49 1.47 -7.75
N GLU A 141 15.64 1.93 -8.68
CA GLU A 141 15.66 3.31 -9.15
C GLU A 141 15.27 4.29 -8.03
N ALA A 142 14.23 3.98 -7.25
CA ALA A 142 13.82 4.81 -6.12
C ALA A 142 14.94 4.96 -5.09
N GLN A 143 15.69 3.90 -4.79
CA GLN A 143 16.83 3.92 -3.87
C GLN A 143 18.01 4.75 -4.40
N ALA A 144 18.13 4.91 -5.71
CA ALA A 144 19.18 5.73 -6.34
C ALA A 144 18.84 7.23 -6.33
N VAL A 145 17.62 7.62 -6.03
CA VAL A 145 17.22 9.03 -5.90
C VAL A 145 17.69 9.58 -4.56
N TYR A 146 18.51 10.61 -4.55
CA TYR A 146 19.16 11.14 -3.35
C TYR A 146 18.77 12.58 -3.01
N ASP A 147 17.86 13.20 -3.74
CA ASP A 147 17.49 14.62 -3.57
C ASP A 147 16.02 14.85 -3.21
N ARG A 148 15.19 13.82 -3.25
CA ARG A 148 13.74 13.90 -2.98
C ARG A 148 13.15 12.52 -2.64
N PRO A 149 11.93 12.45 -2.07
CA PRO A 149 11.23 11.18 -1.89
C PRO A 149 10.76 10.60 -3.23
N SER A 150 10.58 9.28 -3.27
CA SER A 150 10.10 8.54 -4.45
C SER A 150 8.70 7.96 -4.22
N VAL A 151 7.91 7.92 -5.29
CA VAL A 151 6.64 7.19 -5.32
C VAL A 151 6.59 6.27 -6.54
N ILE A 152 6.15 5.05 -6.31
CA ILE A 152 5.89 4.03 -7.32
C ILE A 152 4.39 3.82 -7.40
N ILE A 153 3.77 4.21 -8.51
CA ILE A 153 2.35 3.96 -8.80
C ILE A 153 2.28 2.62 -9.53
N ALA A 154 1.92 1.58 -8.80
CA ALA A 154 1.83 0.22 -9.31
C ALA A 154 0.40 -0.06 -9.79
N HIS A 155 0.19 -0.11 -11.09
CA HIS A 155 -1.10 -0.47 -11.67
C HIS A 155 -1.37 -1.95 -11.47
N THR A 156 -2.42 -2.27 -10.72
CA THR A 156 -2.80 -3.64 -10.39
C THR A 156 -4.23 -3.97 -10.81
N ILE A 157 -4.53 -5.23 -10.80
CA ILE A 157 -5.88 -5.76 -11.04
C ILE A 157 -6.36 -6.37 -9.74
N PRO A 158 -7.40 -5.83 -9.09
CA PRO A 158 -7.96 -6.43 -7.90
C PRO A 158 -8.45 -7.84 -8.18
N SER A 159 -8.17 -8.78 -7.26
CA SER A 159 -8.47 -10.22 -7.40
C SER A 159 -7.75 -10.91 -8.57
N LYS A 160 -6.58 -10.42 -8.99
CA LYS A 160 -5.77 -10.99 -10.07
C LYS A 160 -5.58 -12.50 -9.89
N GLY A 161 -5.84 -13.25 -10.96
CA GLY A 161 -5.75 -14.72 -10.98
C GLY A 161 -7.09 -15.43 -10.76
N ILE A 162 -8.16 -14.69 -10.43
CA ILE A 162 -9.52 -15.23 -10.31
C ILE A 162 -10.43 -14.46 -11.28
N PRO A 163 -10.52 -14.88 -12.57
CA PRO A 163 -11.23 -14.11 -13.60
C PRO A 163 -12.68 -13.77 -13.25
N ALA A 164 -13.34 -14.60 -12.45
CA ALA A 164 -14.70 -14.36 -11.98
C ALA A 164 -14.81 -13.15 -11.02
N PHE A 165 -13.70 -12.76 -10.36
CA PHE A 165 -13.64 -11.71 -9.35
C PHE A 165 -12.85 -10.49 -9.79
N GLU A 166 -12.01 -10.62 -10.81
CA GLU A 166 -11.16 -9.51 -11.28
C GLU A 166 -11.95 -8.26 -11.61
N ARG A 167 -11.43 -7.10 -11.22
CA ARG A 167 -11.95 -5.76 -11.51
C ARG A 167 -13.37 -5.48 -11.00
N LYS A 168 -13.85 -6.24 -10.02
CA LYS A 168 -15.18 -6.07 -9.45
C LYS A 168 -15.10 -5.46 -8.06
N CYS A 169 -15.74 -4.30 -7.87
CA CYS A 169 -15.72 -3.57 -6.60
C CYS A 169 -16.31 -4.38 -5.43
N GLU A 170 -17.27 -5.25 -5.69
CA GLU A 170 -17.88 -6.12 -4.68
C GLU A 170 -16.90 -7.07 -3.97
N TRP A 171 -15.72 -7.28 -4.56
CA TRP A 171 -14.66 -8.10 -3.96
C TRP A 171 -13.61 -7.27 -3.22
N HIS A 172 -13.78 -5.95 -3.14
CA HIS A 172 -12.91 -5.13 -2.32
C HIS A 172 -13.17 -5.40 -0.83
N GLY A 173 -12.19 -5.95 -0.14
CA GLY A 173 -12.31 -6.31 1.29
C GLY A 173 -13.24 -7.47 1.61
N ARG A 174 -13.81 -8.14 0.62
CA ARG A 174 -14.66 -9.33 0.78
C ARG A 174 -13.87 -10.59 0.48
N VAL A 175 -14.16 -11.66 1.22
CA VAL A 175 -13.64 -13.01 0.98
C VAL A 175 -14.75 -13.93 0.45
N PRO A 176 -14.44 -14.93 -0.38
CA PRO A 176 -15.40 -15.95 -0.76
C PRO A 176 -16.01 -16.61 0.48
N SER A 177 -17.34 -16.67 0.56
CA SER A 177 -18.06 -17.14 1.75
C SER A 177 -19.01 -18.32 1.46
N THR A 178 -19.43 -18.50 0.21
CA THR A 178 -20.22 -19.67 -0.20
C THR A 178 -19.35 -20.77 -0.76
N ALA A 179 -19.81 -22.01 -0.70
CA ALA A 179 -19.08 -23.15 -1.28
C ALA A 179 -18.82 -22.96 -2.79
N GLU A 180 -19.75 -22.32 -3.50
CA GLU A 180 -19.59 -22.02 -4.93
C GLU A 180 -18.47 -21.01 -5.17
N GLU A 181 -18.48 -19.88 -4.47
CA GLU A 181 -17.43 -18.84 -4.55
C GLU A 181 -16.05 -19.40 -4.20
N ILE A 182 -15.96 -20.20 -3.13
CA ILE A 182 -14.73 -20.86 -2.71
C ILE A 182 -14.24 -21.81 -3.81
N ASN A 183 -15.11 -22.63 -4.38
CA ASN A 183 -14.75 -23.57 -5.45
C ASN A 183 -14.28 -22.83 -6.72
N VAL A 184 -14.94 -21.72 -7.09
CA VAL A 184 -14.51 -20.88 -8.22
C VAL A 184 -13.12 -20.33 -7.98
N ALA A 185 -12.88 -19.75 -6.80
CA ALA A 185 -11.58 -19.20 -6.44
C ALA A 185 -10.48 -20.27 -6.43
N MET A 186 -10.71 -21.40 -5.76
CA MET A 186 -9.74 -22.50 -5.65
C MET A 186 -9.38 -23.11 -7.00
N ARG A 187 -10.34 -23.30 -7.89
CA ARG A 187 -10.08 -23.79 -9.26
C ARG A 187 -9.22 -22.82 -10.06
N ALA A 188 -9.49 -21.52 -9.93
CA ALA A 188 -8.74 -20.49 -10.66
C ALA A 188 -7.26 -20.42 -10.24
N VAL A 189 -6.95 -20.62 -8.94
CA VAL A 189 -5.57 -20.61 -8.44
C VAL A 189 -4.89 -21.97 -8.41
N GLY A 190 -5.49 -23.00 -9.08
CA GLY A 190 -4.91 -24.34 -9.18
C GLY A 190 -5.02 -25.17 -7.91
N GLY A 191 -5.88 -24.76 -6.98
CA GLY A 191 -6.19 -25.54 -5.78
C GLY A 191 -7.02 -26.77 -6.09
N LYS A 192 -6.81 -27.86 -5.31
CA LYS A 192 -7.73 -29.00 -5.33
C LYS A 192 -9.00 -28.62 -4.56
N SER A 193 -10.15 -28.79 -5.17
CA SER A 193 -11.47 -28.65 -4.54
C SER A 193 -11.68 -29.75 -3.49
#